data_165f94a83718f2e3742cfdd88aa3e76f
#
_entry.id   165f94a83718f2e3742cfdd88aa3e76f
#
_cell.length_a   1.000
_cell.length_b   1.000
_cell.length_c   1.000
_cell.angle_alpha   90.00
_cell.angle_beta   90.00
_cell.angle_gamma   90.00
#
_symmetry.space_group_name_H-M   'P 1'
#
loop_
_entity.id
_entity.type
_entity.pdbx_description
1 polymer ?
#
loop_
_entity_poly.entity_id
_entity_poly.type
_entity_poly.pdbx_seq_one_letter_code
_entity_poly.pdbx_strand_id
1 'polypeptide(L)' 'MSEYLEFVEEKNKIERYFEEGYEIHSITENFSGTLIEFTSPKLEGKDFIQILLVTPEARKYIATKLMVS' A
#
# COMPACT_ATOMS: atom_id res chain seq x y z
N MET A 1 18.15 1.28 11.98
CA MET A 1 17.22 0.83 12.92
C MET A 1 15.80 1.23 12.56
N SER A 2 15.56 2.48 12.41
CA SER A 2 14.21 2.95 12.17
C SER A 2 13.69 2.55 10.79
N GLU A 3 14.57 2.43 9.79
CA GLU A 3 14.10 2.11 8.44
C GLU A 3 13.47 0.73 8.38
N TYR A 4 14.06 -0.23 9.06
CA TYR A 4 13.51 -1.57 9.06
C TYR A 4 12.15 -1.59 9.75
N LEU A 5 12.04 -0.91 10.87
CA LEU A 5 10.78 -0.86 11.59
C LEU A 5 9.70 -0.13 10.79
N GLU A 6 10.08 0.93 10.12
CA GLU A 6 9.13 1.64 9.26
C GLU A 6 8.62 0.75 8.14
N PHE A 7 9.52 -0.02 7.54
CA PHE A 7 9.13 -0.94 6.49
C PHE A 7 8.15 -1.99 7.03
N VAL A 8 8.44 -2.56 8.19
CA VAL A 8 7.56 -3.57 8.76
C VAL A 8 6.18 -3.00 9.02
N GLU A 9 6.11 -1.79 9.55
CA GLU A 9 4.83 -1.17 9.81
C GLU A 9 4.05 -0.91 8.53
N GLU A 10 4.74 -0.43 7.50
CA GLU A 10 4.10 -0.17 6.22
C GLU A 10 3.62 -1.46 5.59
N LYS A 11 4.45 -2.50 5.65
CA LYS A 11 4.08 -3.79 5.12
C LYS A 11 2.87 -4.36 5.84
N ASN A 12 2.83 -4.23 7.15
CA ASN A 12 1.72 -4.75 7.92
C ASN A 12 0.42 -4.04 7.58
N LYS A 13 0.48 -2.74 7.36
CA LYS A 13 -0.71 -2.00 6.96
C LYS A 13 -1.23 -2.48 5.62
N ILE A 14 -0.32 -2.66 4.67
CA ILE A 14 -0.70 -3.12 3.34
C ILE A 14 -1.34 -4.49 3.42
N GLU A 15 -0.72 -5.40 4.15
CA GLU A 15 -1.23 -6.75 4.26
C GLU A 15 -2.60 -6.79 4.93
N ARG A 16 -2.79 -5.92 5.91
CA ARG A 16 -4.09 -5.85 6.58
C ARG A 16 -5.19 -5.44 5.59
N TYR A 17 -4.90 -4.45 4.75
CA TYR A 17 -5.90 -4.04 3.77
C TYR A 17 -6.20 -5.14 2.76
N PHE A 18 -5.16 -5.86 2.32
CA PHE A 18 -5.39 -6.99 1.43
C PHE A 18 -6.24 -8.05 2.10
N GLU A 19 -6.00 -8.32 3.37
CA GLU A 19 -6.79 -9.32 4.10
C GLU A 19 -8.23 -8.90 4.24
N GLU A 20 -8.47 -7.61 4.30
CA GLU A 20 -9.83 -7.10 4.39
C GLU A 20 -10.52 -7.00 3.04
N GLY A 21 -9.81 -7.35 1.99
CA GLY A 21 -10.42 -7.36 0.66
C GLY A 21 -10.21 -6.10 -0.15
N TYR A 22 -9.43 -5.16 0.34
CA TYR A 22 -9.16 -3.96 -0.41
C TYR A 22 -8.29 -4.27 -1.62
N GLU A 23 -8.46 -3.48 -2.67
CA GLU A 23 -7.68 -3.64 -3.90
C GLU A 23 -6.96 -2.33 -4.19
N ILE A 24 -5.83 -2.46 -4.86
CA ILE A 24 -5.07 -1.29 -5.25
C ILE A 24 -5.73 -0.64 -6.46
N HIS A 25 -6.08 0.63 -6.29
CA HIS A 25 -6.68 1.40 -7.38
C HIS A 25 -5.62 2.11 -8.20
N SER A 26 -4.65 2.71 -7.55
CA SER A 26 -3.59 3.41 -8.27
C SER A 26 -2.36 3.54 -7.39
N ILE A 27 -1.23 3.74 -8.05
CA ILE A 27 0.04 3.99 -7.39
C ILE A 27 0.67 5.20 -8.06
N THR A 28 1.03 6.19 -7.24
CA THR A 28 1.64 7.41 -7.74
C THR A 28 2.93 7.67 -6.98
N GLU A 29 4.00 7.95 -7.71
CA GLU A 29 5.27 8.29 -7.09
C GLU A 29 5.46 9.80 -7.08
N ASN A 30 5.93 10.32 -5.95
CA ASN A 30 6.22 11.73 -5.85
C ASN A 30 7.44 11.91 -4.95
N PHE A 31 7.78 13.17 -4.66
CA PHE A 31 8.95 13.47 -3.87
C PHE A 31 8.85 12.95 -2.44
N SER A 32 7.65 12.82 -1.93
CA SER A 32 7.47 12.36 -0.55
C SER A 32 7.49 10.85 -0.42
N GLY A 33 7.39 10.13 -1.53
CA GLY A 33 7.38 8.69 -1.50
C GLY A 33 6.41 8.12 -2.52
N THR A 34 5.90 6.94 -2.23
CA THR A 34 4.96 6.25 -3.12
C THR A 34 3.58 6.28 -2.49
N LEU A 35 2.65 6.90 -3.16
CA LEU A 35 1.27 6.99 -2.68
C LEU A 35 0.45 5.89 -3.29
N ILE A 36 -0.15 5.05 -2.46
CA ILE A 36 -0.99 3.95 -2.91
C ILE A 36 -2.42 4.23 -2.53
N GLU A 37 -3.30 4.08 -3.49
CA GLU A 37 -4.73 4.27 -3.27
C GLU A 37 -5.43 2.93 -3.33
N PHE A 38 -6.12 2.58 -2.25
CA PHE A 38 -6.89 1.35 -2.16
C PHE A 38 -8.37 1.65 -2.28
N THR A 39 -9.11 0.72 -2.85
CA THR A 39 -10.56 0.82 -2.91
C THR A 39 -11.17 -0.21 -1.98
N SER A 40 -12.27 0.17 -1.36
CA SER A 40 -12.99 -0.70 -0.45
C SER A 40 -13.65 -1.86 -1.20
N PRO A 41 -13.73 -3.03 -0.58
CA PRO A 41 -14.43 -4.16 -1.20
C PRO A 41 -15.94 -4.02 -1.21
N LYS A 42 -16.47 -3.05 -0.47
CA LYS A 42 -17.91 -2.89 -0.39
C LYS A 42 -18.45 -2.28 -1.67
N LEU A 43 -19.53 -2.85 -2.16
CA LEU A 43 -20.12 -2.41 -3.41
C LEU A 43 -20.59 -0.97 -3.36
N GLU A 44 -21.05 -0.53 -2.22
CA GLU A 44 -21.51 0.83 -2.06
C GLU A 44 -20.39 1.79 -1.85
N GLY A 45 -19.21 1.28 -1.60
CA GLY A 45 -18.11 2.10 -1.14
C GLY A 45 -17.45 2.81 -2.28
N LYS A 46 -17.48 4.09 -2.23
CA LYS A 46 -16.56 4.90 -3.00
C LYS A 46 -15.47 5.35 -2.07
N ASP A 47 -15.21 4.55 -1.05
CA ASP A 47 -14.21 4.89 -0.07
C ASP A 47 -12.85 4.50 -0.60
N PHE A 48 -12.00 5.48 -0.72
CA PHE A 48 -10.61 5.28 -1.08
C PHE A 48 -9.76 5.51 0.13
N ILE A 49 -8.77 4.65 0.32
CA ILE A 49 -7.81 4.81 1.40
C ILE A 49 -6.46 5.04 0.75
N GLN A 50 -5.77 6.08 1.18
CA GLN A 50 -4.46 6.42 0.63
C GLN A 50 -3.41 6.18 1.68
N ILE A 51 -2.33 5.51 1.27
CA ILE A 51 -1.19 5.23 2.13
C ILE A 51 0.07 5.72 1.44
N LEU A 52 0.86 6.49 2.17
CA LEU A 52 2.13 6.96 1.65
C LEU A 52 3.24 6.05 2.17
N LEU A 53 3.95 5.42 1.24
CA LEU A 53 5.07 4.56 1.57
C LEU A 53 6.35 5.35 1.43
N VAL A 54 7.11 5.45 2.51
CA VAL A 54 8.34 6.24 2.49
C VAL A 54 9.59 5.39 2.45
N THR A 55 9.48 4.07 2.63
CA THR A 55 10.66 3.21 2.58
C THR A 55 10.77 2.56 1.21
N PRO A 56 11.99 2.43 0.68
CA PRO A 56 12.18 1.75 -0.61
C PRO A 56 11.75 0.29 -0.58
N GLU A 57 11.92 -0.35 0.58
CA GLU A 57 11.54 -1.76 0.71
C GLU A 57 10.04 -1.96 0.56
N ALA A 58 9.25 -1.05 1.13
CA ALA A 58 7.81 -1.16 0.99
C ALA A 58 7.38 -0.95 -0.45
N ARG A 59 8.05 -0.05 -1.15
CA ARG A 59 7.77 0.17 -2.56
C ARG A 59 8.04 -1.08 -3.38
N LYS A 60 9.18 -1.74 -3.11
CA LYS A 60 9.51 -2.98 -3.80
C LYS A 60 8.51 -4.07 -3.47
N TYR A 61 8.07 -4.12 -2.22
CA TYR A 61 7.09 -5.10 -1.80
C TYR A 61 5.80 -4.96 -2.59
N ILE A 62 5.32 -3.73 -2.74
CA ILE A 62 4.09 -3.48 -3.49
C ILE A 62 4.27 -3.83 -4.96
N ALA A 63 5.40 -3.47 -5.55
CA ALA A 63 5.66 -3.79 -6.95
C ALA A 63 5.64 -5.31 -7.16
N THR A 64 6.21 -6.06 -6.22
CA THR A 64 6.21 -7.51 -6.32
C THR A 64 4.79 -8.06 -6.27
N LYS A 65 3.97 -7.51 -5.37
CA LYS A 65 2.58 -7.96 -5.27
C LYS A 65 1.82 -7.72 -6.56
N LEU A 66 2.05 -6.58 -7.19
CA LEU A 66 1.36 -6.28 -8.44
C LEU A 66 1.80 -7.18 -9.57
N MET A 67 3.08 -7.54 -9.60
CA MET A 67 3.60 -8.37 -10.66
C MET A 67 3.13 -9.81 -10.56
N VAL A 68 2.84 -10.25 -9.35
CA VAL A 68 2.43 -11.63 -9.14
C VAL A 68 0.93 -11.83 -9.36
N SER A 69 0.18 -10.78 -9.17
CA SER A 69 -1.26 -10.87 -9.37
C SER A 69 -1.66 -10.78 -10.87
#